data_5814462e79db82fa07ed4c3c882791d2
#
_entry.id   5814462e79db82fa07ed4c3c882791d2
#
_cell.length_a   1.000
_cell.length_b   1.000
_cell.length_c   1.000
_cell.angle_alpha   90.00
_cell.angle_beta   90.00
_cell.angle_gamma   90.00
#
_symmetry.space_group_name_H-M   'P 1'
#
loop_
_entity.id
_entity.type
_entity.pdbx_description
1 polymer ?
#
loop_
_entity_poly.entity_id
_entity_poly.type
_entity_poly.pdbx_seq_one_letter_code
_entity_poly.pdbx_strand_id
1 'polypeptide(L)'
;EVAKDKEKPFIVQIEGMQVVVHGTKFNVESPKGAAQSKVSLIEGSVSLITSSERVFLKPREIAVYDKRQNKMEINTGDVAFEKLWVSDELFISNKSLGEVCRLLSKRYGVKINVDDDLKDKYKYTFTIHNEALEEIIRIMARINPITYSFDEDNVLTITKKK
;
A
#
# COMPACT_ATOMS: atom_id res chain seq x y z
N GLU A 1 2.70 -7.92 10.63
CA GLU A 1 1.71 -8.77 11.32
C GLU A 1 2.19 -9.06 12.74
N VAL A 2 1.28 -9.00 13.72
CA VAL A 2 1.55 -9.29 15.13
C VAL A 2 0.65 -10.45 15.56
N ALA A 3 1.25 -11.47 16.17
CA ALA A 3 0.51 -12.61 16.70
C ALA A 3 -0.46 -12.18 17.82
N LYS A 4 -1.59 -12.88 17.97
CA LYS A 4 -2.58 -12.58 19.02
C LYS A 4 -2.02 -12.90 20.40
N ASP A 5 -1.79 -11.86 21.20
CA ASP A 5 -1.47 -11.96 22.62
C ASP A 5 -2.23 -10.85 23.37
N LYS A 6 -3.18 -11.26 24.21
CA LYS A 6 -3.99 -10.32 24.98
C LYS A 6 -3.26 -9.75 26.19
N GLU A 7 -2.23 -10.43 26.66
CA GLU A 7 -1.50 -10.06 27.87
C GLU A 7 -0.32 -9.14 27.59
N LYS A 8 0.22 -9.19 26.35
CA LYS A 8 1.38 -8.38 25.94
C LYS A 8 1.06 -7.56 24.70
N PRO A 9 0.73 -6.26 24.86
CA PRO A 9 0.56 -5.38 23.73
C PRO A 9 1.87 -5.17 22.98
N PHE A 10 1.82 -5.16 21.67
CA PHE A 10 2.92 -4.72 20.82
C PHE A 10 2.75 -3.22 20.55
N ILE A 11 3.78 -2.44 20.84
CA ILE A 11 3.75 -0.97 20.73
C ILE A 11 4.76 -0.52 19.69
N VAL A 12 4.28 0.19 18.68
CA VAL A 12 5.12 0.92 17.72
C VAL A 12 5.14 2.38 18.11
N GLN A 13 6.34 2.88 18.44
CA GLN A 13 6.55 4.29 18.73
C GLN A 13 6.93 5.01 17.43
N ILE A 14 6.15 5.99 17.02
CA ILE A 14 6.48 6.92 15.95
C ILE A 14 6.43 8.34 16.47
N GLU A 15 6.93 9.29 15.69
CA GLU A 15 6.98 10.69 16.08
C GLU A 15 5.57 11.25 16.38
N GLY A 16 5.33 11.62 17.63
CA GLY A 16 4.06 12.19 18.12
C GLY A 16 2.94 11.19 18.39
N MET A 17 3.13 9.88 18.12
CA MET A 17 2.06 8.89 18.30
C MET A 17 2.59 7.51 18.70
N GLN A 18 1.84 6.81 19.54
CA GLN A 18 2.00 5.38 19.84
C GLN A 18 0.91 4.58 19.13
N VAL A 19 1.31 3.49 18.50
CA VAL A 19 0.40 2.51 17.88
C VAL A 19 0.42 1.25 18.72
N VAL A 20 -0.68 0.94 19.40
CA VAL A 20 -0.79 -0.20 20.32
C VAL A 20 -1.69 -1.26 19.73
N VAL A 21 -1.21 -2.50 19.63
CA VAL A 21 -1.92 -3.62 19.01
C VAL A 21 -1.84 -4.90 19.83
N HIS A 22 -2.85 -5.80 19.70
CA HIS A 22 -2.98 -7.07 20.42
C HIS A 22 -3.30 -8.23 19.45
N GLY A 23 -2.42 -8.44 18.45
CA GLY A 23 -2.66 -9.44 17.42
C GLY A 23 -3.43 -8.89 16.23
N THR A 24 -2.70 -8.21 15.37
CA THR A 24 -3.28 -7.30 14.40
C THR A 24 -2.46 -7.33 13.10
N LYS A 25 -3.16 -7.26 11.96
CA LYS A 25 -2.55 -6.96 10.66
C LYS A 25 -2.78 -5.49 10.36
N PHE A 26 -1.71 -4.73 10.32
CA PHE A 26 -1.75 -3.28 10.12
C PHE A 26 -0.51 -2.81 9.37
N ASN A 27 -0.58 -1.60 8.81
CA ASN A 27 0.54 -0.92 8.20
C ASN A 27 0.77 0.43 8.88
N VAL A 28 2.04 0.82 9.03
CA VAL A 28 2.46 2.13 9.52
C VAL A 28 3.40 2.75 8.52
N GLU A 29 3.02 3.90 7.99
CA GLU A 29 3.84 4.74 7.14
C GLU A 29 4.18 6.02 7.91
N SER A 30 5.45 6.17 8.31
CA SER A 30 5.94 7.36 8.99
C SER A 30 7.34 7.70 8.49
N PRO A 31 7.47 8.22 7.26
CA PRO A 31 8.75 8.58 6.70
C PRO A 31 9.42 9.66 7.55
N LYS A 32 10.74 9.55 7.72
CA LYS A 32 11.51 10.53 8.50
C LYS A 32 11.40 11.91 7.85
N GLY A 33 11.01 12.91 8.64
CA GLY A 33 10.81 14.29 8.17
C GLY A 33 9.50 14.55 7.44
N ALA A 34 8.65 13.55 7.22
CA ALA A 34 7.32 13.76 6.66
C ALA A 34 6.40 14.50 7.65
N ALA A 35 5.58 15.42 7.13
CA ALA A 35 4.60 16.16 7.93
C ALA A 35 3.48 15.27 8.47
N GLN A 36 3.23 14.13 7.84
CA GLN A 36 2.15 13.23 8.19
C GLN A 36 2.65 11.81 8.41
N SER A 37 1.95 11.09 9.28
CA SER A 37 2.07 9.65 9.46
C SER A 37 0.72 9.00 9.17
N LYS A 38 0.74 7.78 8.63
CA LYS A 38 -0.46 7.03 8.26
C LYS A 38 -0.46 5.66 8.91
N VAL A 39 -1.57 5.26 9.49
CA VAL A 39 -1.78 3.93 10.05
C VAL A 39 -3.05 3.32 9.48
N SER A 40 -2.93 2.15 8.89
CA SER A 40 -4.04 1.45 8.24
C SER A 40 -4.29 0.12 8.94
N LEU A 41 -5.54 -0.15 9.30
CA LEU A 41 -5.94 -1.40 9.93
C LEU A 41 -6.56 -2.35 8.92
N ILE A 42 -5.95 -3.52 8.78
CA ILE A 42 -6.40 -4.60 7.89
C ILE A 42 -7.28 -5.60 8.65
N GLU A 43 -6.79 -6.09 9.79
CA GLU A 43 -7.47 -7.07 10.63
C GLU A 43 -7.11 -6.86 12.10
N GLY A 44 -8.06 -7.11 13.01
CA GLY A 44 -7.88 -6.96 14.46
C GLY A 44 -8.30 -5.59 14.97
N SER A 45 -7.55 -5.01 15.91
CA SER A 45 -7.79 -3.70 16.49
C SER A 45 -6.50 -2.95 16.74
N VAL A 46 -6.52 -1.64 16.50
CA VAL A 46 -5.40 -0.72 16.76
C VAL A 46 -5.89 0.40 17.66
N SER A 47 -5.12 0.71 18.70
CA SER A 47 -5.28 1.93 19.49
C SER A 47 -4.15 2.89 19.14
N LEU A 48 -4.50 4.09 18.70
CA LEU A 48 -3.59 5.18 18.41
C LEU A 48 -3.63 6.18 19.59
N ILE A 49 -2.48 6.50 20.13
CA ILE A 49 -2.37 7.38 21.30
C ILE A 49 -1.44 8.54 20.92
N THR A 50 -1.96 9.75 20.97
CA THR A 50 -1.21 11.01 20.84
C THR A 50 -1.19 11.74 22.19
N SER A 51 -0.58 12.91 22.24
CA SER A 51 -0.62 13.78 23.43
C SER A 51 -2.02 14.32 23.73
N SER A 52 -2.90 14.40 22.73
CA SER A 52 -4.22 15.02 22.83
C SER A 52 -5.38 14.04 22.89
N GLU A 53 -5.23 12.84 22.28
CA GLU A 53 -6.35 11.91 22.12
C GLU A 53 -5.91 10.45 22.03
N ARG A 54 -6.87 9.56 22.30
CA ARG A 54 -6.79 8.13 22.01
C ARG A 54 -7.90 7.73 21.07
N VAL A 55 -7.52 7.10 19.97
CA VAL A 55 -8.45 6.68 18.90
C VAL A 55 -8.31 5.19 18.65
N PHE A 56 -9.42 4.50 18.41
CA PHE A 56 -9.45 3.09 18.03
C PHE A 56 -9.82 2.98 16.56
N LEU A 57 -9.00 2.27 15.78
CA LEU A 57 -9.32 1.94 14.40
C LEU A 57 -10.10 0.63 14.32
N LYS A 58 -11.06 0.61 13.42
CA LYS A 58 -11.75 -0.60 12.96
C LYS A 58 -11.11 -1.12 11.68
N PRO A 59 -11.27 -2.41 11.34
CA PRO A 59 -10.83 -2.93 10.05
C PRO A 59 -11.33 -2.08 8.88
N ARG A 60 -10.45 -1.79 7.92
CA ARG A 60 -10.65 -0.92 6.75
C ARG A 60 -10.60 0.60 7.06
N GLU A 61 -10.29 1.00 8.27
CA GLU A 61 -10.03 2.40 8.59
C GLU A 61 -8.55 2.72 8.46
N ILE A 62 -8.31 3.97 8.06
CA ILE A 62 -7.00 4.58 7.87
C ILE A 62 -6.97 5.85 8.68
N ALA A 63 -6.04 5.95 9.61
CA ALA A 63 -5.75 7.18 10.32
C ALA A 63 -4.60 7.93 9.62
N VAL A 64 -4.79 9.21 9.40
CA VAL A 64 -3.76 10.15 8.93
C VAL A 64 -3.51 11.14 10.07
N TYR A 65 -2.31 11.13 10.62
CA TYR A 65 -1.88 12.02 11.69
C TYR A 65 -1.00 13.13 11.12
N ASP A 66 -1.47 14.37 11.24
CA ASP A 66 -0.68 15.57 10.92
C ASP A 66 0.15 15.97 12.15
N LYS A 67 1.47 15.81 12.04
CA LYS A 67 2.42 16.05 13.13
C LYS A 67 2.51 17.53 13.51
N ARG A 68 2.27 18.45 12.57
CA ARG A 68 2.37 19.89 12.79
C ARG A 68 1.15 20.43 13.52
N GLN A 69 -0.02 19.90 13.13
CA GLN A 69 -1.29 20.34 13.72
C GLN A 69 -1.69 19.49 14.93
N ASN A 70 -0.97 18.39 15.22
CA ASN A 70 -1.33 17.40 16.24
C ASN A 70 -2.78 16.93 16.09
N LYS A 71 -3.20 16.69 14.85
CA LYS A 71 -4.58 16.34 14.49
C LYS A 71 -4.61 15.01 13.76
N MET A 72 -5.59 14.18 14.13
CA MET A 72 -5.83 12.88 13.49
C MET A 72 -7.13 12.92 12.69
N GLU A 73 -7.10 12.41 11.48
CA GLU A 73 -8.27 12.20 10.64
C GLU A 73 -8.42 10.72 10.34
N ILE A 74 -9.65 10.19 10.46
CA ILE A 74 -9.96 8.80 10.15
C ILE A 74 -10.78 8.76 8.88
N ASN A 75 -10.31 7.98 7.93
CA ASN A 75 -10.96 7.76 6.65
C ASN A 75 -11.21 6.26 6.46
N THR A 76 -12.33 5.93 5.82
CA THR A 76 -12.55 4.57 5.33
C THR A 76 -11.90 4.46 3.96
N GLY A 77 -10.92 3.59 3.81
CA GLY A 77 -10.13 3.49 2.59
C GLY A 77 -10.12 2.10 1.96
N ASP A 78 -9.64 2.02 0.73
CA ASP A 78 -9.34 0.74 0.09
C ASP A 78 -8.06 0.15 0.70
N VAL A 79 -8.23 -0.60 1.79
CA VAL A 79 -7.13 -1.33 2.46
C VAL A 79 -6.48 -2.39 1.56
N ALA A 80 -6.99 -2.62 0.35
CA ALA A 80 -6.31 -3.46 -0.63
C ALA A 80 -4.92 -2.90 -0.95
N PHE A 81 -4.75 -1.57 -0.97
CA PHE A 81 -3.45 -0.91 -1.08
C PHE A 81 -2.52 -1.19 0.10
N GLU A 82 -3.09 -1.35 1.30
CA GLU A 82 -2.31 -1.56 2.52
C GLU A 82 -1.95 -3.03 2.73
N LYS A 83 -2.73 -3.96 2.19
CA LYS A 83 -2.41 -5.40 2.17
C LYS A 83 -1.15 -5.73 1.39
N LEU A 84 -0.72 -4.86 0.47
CA LEU A 84 0.50 -5.03 -0.32
C LEU A 84 1.76 -5.29 0.51
N TRP A 85 1.80 -4.78 1.74
CA TRP A 85 2.98 -4.86 2.62
C TRP A 85 2.92 -6.03 3.61
N VAL A 86 1.75 -6.61 3.83
CA VAL A 86 1.50 -7.59 4.89
C VAL A 86 1.20 -8.99 4.34
N SER A 87 0.87 -9.08 3.06
CA SER A 87 0.50 -10.34 2.41
C SER A 87 1.57 -10.77 1.42
N ASP A 88 1.98 -12.05 1.53
CA ASP A 88 2.80 -12.72 0.52
C ASP A 88 2.05 -12.83 -0.82
N GLU A 89 0.74 -12.60 -0.80
CA GLU A 89 -0.17 -12.75 -1.93
C GLU A 89 -0.99 -11.47 -2.14
N LEU A 90 -0.94 -10.92 -3.36
CA LEU A 90 -1.73 -9.77 -3.79
C LEU A 90 -2.73 -10.18 -4.85
N PHE A 91 -4.01 -10.16 -4.52
CA PHE A 91 -5.09 -10.37 -5.48
C PHE A 91 -5.50 -9.03 -6.12
N ILE A 92 -5.33 -8.95 -7.42
CA ILE A 92 -5.77 -7.84 -8.28
C ILE A 92 -7.04 -8.28 -8.97
N SER A 93 -8.14 -7.54 -8.80
CA SER A 93 -9.43 -7.85 -9.42
C SER A 93 -9.98 -6.66 -10.17
N ASN A 94 -10.18 -6.82 -11.47
CA ASN A 94 -10.79 -5.83 -12.38
C ASN A 94 -10.17 -4.42 -12.28
N LYS A 95 -8.84 -4.35 -12.07
CA LYS A 95 -8.09 -3.09 -11.96
C LYS A 95 -7.58 -2.62 -13.30
N SER A 96 -7.66 -1.30 -13.56
CA SER A 96 -7.10 -0.70 -14.77
C SER A 96 -5.57 -0.82 -14.80
N LEU A 97 -4.96 -0.73 -15.99
CA LEU A 97 -3.50 -0.76 -16.15
C LEU A 97 -2.83 0.31 -15.26
N GLY A 98 -3.38 1.52 -15.21
CA GLY A 98 -2.85 2.60 -14.37
C GLY A 98 -2.94 2.30 -12.88
N GLU A 99 -4.03 1.67 -12.41
CA GLU A 99 -4.17 1.22 -11.02
C GLU A 99 -3.16 0.10 -10.69
N VAL A 100 -3.02 -0.89 -11.57
CA VAL A 100 -2.06 -1.99 -11.41
C VAL A 100 -0.63 -1.45 -11.35
N CYS A 101 -0.25 -0.55 -12.26
CA CYS A 101 1.09 0.05 -12.26
C CYS A 101 1.39 0.86 -10.98
N ARG A 102 0.39 1.56 -10.42
CA ARG A 102 0.56 2.23 -9.11
C ARG A 102 0.78 1.23 -7.97
N LEU A 103 0.06 0.10 -7.98
CA LEU A 103 0.23 -0.98 -7.01
C LEU A 103 1.62 -1.59 -7.11
N LEU A 104 2.07 -1.92 -8.32
CA LEU A 104 3.39 -2.50 -8.58
C LEU A 104 4.52 -1.52 -8.24
N SER A 105 4.38 -0.24 -8.61
CA SER A 105 5.34 0.82 -8.27
C SER A 105 5.56 0.89 -6.75
N LYS A 106 4.49 0.83 -5.98
CA LYS A 106 4.55 0.85 -4.52
C LYS A 106 5.16 -0.44 -3.96
N ARG A 107 4.77 -1.62 -4.47
CA ARG A 107 5.25 -2.92 -3.97
C ARG A 107 6.74 -3.15 -4.22
N TYR A 108 7.22 -2.77 -5.40
CA TYR A 108 8.60 -3.02 -5.82
C TYR A 108 9.53 -1.82 -5.64
N GLY A 109 9.01 -0.66 -5.22
CA GLY A 109 9.80 0.56 -5.05
C GLY A 109 10.36 1.11 -6.37
N VAL A 110 9.73 0.80 -7.50
CA VAL A 110 10.16 1.19 -8.85
C VAL A 110 9.20 2.21 -9.42
N LYS A 111 9.71 3.29 -10.01
CA LYS A 111 8.87 4.25 -10.72
C LYS A 111 8.36 3.62 -12.03
N ILE A 112 7.04 3.66 -12.24
CA ILE A 112 6.39 3.10 -13.43
C ILE A 112 5.63 4.22 -14.15
N ASN A 113 6.04 4.51 -15.38
CA ASN A 113 5.37 5.43 -16.29
C ASN A 113 4.47 4.64 -17.24
N VAL A 114 3.28 5.14 -17.52
CA VAL A 114 2.31 4.52 -18.43
C VAL A 114 1.75 5.60 -19.33
N ASP A 115 1.68 5.35 -20.63
CA ASP A 115 1.02 6.24 -21.59
C ASP A 115 -0.43 6.50 -21.17
N ASP A 116 -0.87 7.75 -21.25
CA ASP A 116 -2.18 8.18 -20.73
C ASP A 116 -3.36 7.43 -21.37
N ASP A 117 -3.31 7.18 -22.66
CA ASP A 117 -4.33 6.41 -23.42
C ASP A 117 -4.38 4.92 -23.05
N LEU A 118 -3.41 4.41 -22.32
CA LEU A 118 -3.39 3.02 -21.88
C LEU A 118 -3.91 2.84 -20.45
N LYS A 119 -3.88 3.89 -19.63
CA LYS A 119 -4.16 3.78 -18.19
C LYS A 119 -5.48 3.10 -17.87
N ASP A 120 -6.54 3.44 -18.59
CA ASP A 120 -7.88 2.92 -18.35
C ASP A 120 -8.37 1.95 -19.43
N LYS A 121 -7.52 1.69 -20.44
CA LYS A 121 -7.89 0.89 -21.61
C LYS A 121 -8.00 -0.61 -21.32
N TYR A 122 -7.11 -1.12 -20.46
CA TYR A 122 -7.03 -2.54 -20.14
C TYR A 122 -7.30 -2.78 -18.68
N LYS A 123 -8.00 -3.87 -18.38
CA LYS A 123 -8.28 -4.31 -17.01
C LYS A 123 -7.65 -5.67 -16.76
N TYR A 124 -7.19 -5.87 -15.53
CA TYR A 124 -6.47 -7.06 -15.12
C TYR A 124 -7.10 -7.70 -13.88
N THR A 125 -7.11 -9.03 -13.90
CA THR A 125 -7.47 -9.85 -12.75
C THR A 125 -6.45 -10.98 -12.65
N PHE A 126 -5.61 -10.95 -11.63
CA PHE A 126 -4.62 -11.99 -11.32
C PHE A 126 -4.15 -11.89 -9.87
N THR A 127 -3.46 -12.93 -9.41
CA THR A 127 -2.81 -12.94 -8.12
C THR A 127 -1.31 -12.87 -8.30
N ILE A 128 -0.66 -12.04 -7.50
CA ILE A 128 0.80 -11.94 -7.39
C ILE A 128 1.19 -12.59 -6.07
N HIS A 129 2.18 -13.48 -6.11
CA HIS A 129 2.83 -14.03 -4.93
C HIS A 129 4.20 -13.36 -4.77
N ASN A 130 5.26 -14.05 -5.11
CA ASN A 130 6.65 -13.58 -4.99
C ASN A 130 7.35 -13.39 -6.34
N GLU A 131 6.57 -13.23 -7.42
CA GLU A 131 7.11 -13.02 -8.75
C GLU A 131 7.90 -11.71 -8.84
N ALA A 132 8.95 -11.69 -9.66
CA ALA A 132 9.68 -10.46 -9.97
C ALA A 132 8.81 -9.50 -10.80
N LEU A 133 9.01 -8.18 -10.61
CA LEU A 133 8.26 -7.15 -11.34
C LEU A 133 8.28 -7.39 -12.86
N GLU A 134 9.44 -7.70 -13.42
CA GLU A 134 9.59 -7.92 -14.86
C GLU A 134 8.75 -9.11 -15.34
N GLU A 135 8.64 -10.17 -14.55
CA GLU A 135 7.82 -11.33 -14.90
C GLU A 135 6.33 -10.98 -14.97
N ILE A 136 5.85 -10.19 -14.01
CA ILE A 136 4.46 -9.71 -13.98
C ILE A 136 4.18 -8.85 -15.21
N ILE A 137 5.05 -7.88 -15.53
CA ILE A 137 4.89 -7.00 -16.68
C ILE A 137 4.95 -7.81 -17.99
N ARG A 138 5.81 -8.82 -18.07
CA ARG A 138 5.90 -9.72 -19.22
C ARG A 138 4.59 -10.51 -19.45
N ILE A 139 3.95 -10.97 -18.37
CA ILE A 139 2.64 -11.63 -18.44
C ILE A 139 1.58 -10.62 -18.91
N MET A 140 1.56 -9.41 -18.36
CA MET A 140 0.63 -8.35 -18.78
C MET A 140 0.78 -8.01 -20.27
N ALA A 141 2.02 -7.97 -20.78
CA ALA A 141 2.32 -7.72 -22.19
C ALA A 141 1.96 -8.89 -23.14
N ARG A 142 1.77 -10.09 -22.62
CA ARG A 142 1.22 -11.23 -23.38
C ARG A 142 -0.30 -11.20 -23.48
N ILE A 143 -0.96 -10.64 -22.46
CA ILE A 143 -2.43 -10.56 -22.41
C ILE A 143 -2.94 -9.39 -23.25
N ASN A 144 -2.24 -8.25 -23.22
CA ASN A 144 -2.64 -7.02 -23.91
C ASN A 144 -1.49 -6.48 -24.77
N PRO A 145 -1.79 -5.77 -25.88
CA PRO A 145 -0.78 -5.23 -26.78
C PRO A 145 -0.05 -4.02 -26.17
N ILE A 146 0.74 -4.28 -25.17
CA ILE A 146 1.65 -3.33 -24.54
C ILE A 146 3.10 -3.78 -24.73
N THR A 147 4.02 -2.83 -24.70
CA THR A 147 5.47 -3.07 -24.65
C THR A 147 6.05 -2.30 -23.46
N TYR A 148 7.22 -2.69 -23.00
CA TYR A 148 7.85 -2.07 -21.83
C TYR A 148 9.36 -2.00 -21.98
N SER A 149 9.97 -1.04 -21.29
CA SER A 149 11.42 -0.89 -21.20
C SER A 149 11.81 -0.31 -19.83
N PHE A 150 13.00 -0.69 -19.36
CA PHE A 150 13.64 -0.06 -18.23
C PHE A 150 14.72 0.89 -18.73
N ASP A 151 14.84 2.05 -18.12
CA ASP A 151 15.95 2.95 -18.34
C ASP A 151 17.12 2.72 -17.37
N GLU A 152 18.18 3.53 -17.49
CA GLU A 152 19.38 3.43 -16.63
C GLU A 152 19.09 3.73 -15.15
N ASP A 153 18.05 4.51 -14.87
CA ASP A 153 17.60 4.84 -13.51
C ASP A 153 16.60 3.83 -12.95
N ASN A 154 16.44 2.67 -13.62
CA ASN A 154 15.49 1.62 -13.27
C ASN A 154 14.03 2.09 -13.26
N VAL A 155 13.69 3.08 -14.09
CA VAL A 155 12.32 3.51 -14.32
C VAL A 155 11.70 2.64 -15.40
N LEU A 156 10.59 2.00 -15.10
CA LEU A 156 9.82 1.21 -16.05
C LEU A 156 8.88 2.11 -16.85
N THR A 157 8.94 2.04 -18.17
CA THR A 157 8.00 2.72 -19.06
C THR A 157 7.19 1.71 -19.85
N ILE A 158 5.86 1.86 -19.83
CA ILE A 158 4.90 1.01 -20.55
C ILE A 158 4.22 1.84 -21.62
N THR A 159 4.32 1.36 -22.88
CA THR A 159 3.76 2.01 -24.06
C THR A 159 2.93 1.03 -24.88
N LYS A 160 2.21 1.53 -25.87
CA LYS A 160 1.44 0.69 -26.79
C LYS A 160 2.39 -0.11 -27.71
N LYS A 161 2.14 -1.40 -27.85
CA LYS A 161 2.82 -2.22 -28.85
C LYS A 161 2.41 -1.75 -30.25
N LYS A 162 3.39 -1.40 -31.06
CA LYS A 162 3.20 -1.05 -32.47
C LYS A 162 2.79 -2.27 -33.30
#